data_a6a41d2c3ec9000a8283838cfcda2eec
#
_entry.id   a6a41d2c3ec9000a8283838cfcda2eec
#
_cell.length_a   1.000
_cell.length_b   1.000
_cell.length_c   1.000
_cell.angle_alpha   90.00
_cell.angle_beta   90.00
_cell.angle_gamma   90.00
#
_symmetry.space_group_name_H-M   'P 1'
#
loop_
_entity.id
_entity.type
_entity.pdbx_description
1 polymer ?
#
loop_
_entity_poly.entity_id
_entity_poly.type
_entity_poly.pdbx_seq_one_letter_code
_entity_poly.pdbx_strand_id
1 'polypeptide(L)'
;GESDARIATTGRAYDIDFADVLSTSISYQQDNWQLRASFLDTKISDFSASLKSIDDAIALFPPSIWPGGLELRDRFDFVGKKQQFYGLGYQYDNDLWLIQSEVGFINSEWDLERDAVSGYISVGYQLEDLTYFATLSAVKPTKNNLSDSVGEISAGAPVAVVAAIQSFSPLIRDALEQNVIKQHTLSFGAKWMLSPSLVAKFQLDYSAISENGHALWRVYNEPNARETVTVTSLNLNWVF
;
A
#
# COMPACT_ATOMS: atom_id res chain seq x y z
N GLY A 1 -10.12 -14.30 -2.96
CA GLY A 1 -10.09 -13.78 -4.33
C GLY A 1 -8.65 -13.74 -4.81
N GLU A 2 -8.38 -14.34 -5.94
CA GLU A 2 -7.09 -14.26 -6.61
C GLU A 2 -6.89 -12.81 -7.11
N SER A 3 -5.78 -12.21 -6.78
CA SER A 3 -5.39 -10.92 -7.35
C SER A 3 -4.06 -11.07 -8.08
N ASP A 4 -4.10 -10.93 -9.41
CA ASP A 4 -2.90 -10.83 -10.23
C ASP A 4 -2.18 -9.50 -9.95
N ALA A 5 -1.17 -9.54 -9.10
CA ALA A 5 -0.28 -8.41 -8.86
C ALA A 5 1.09 -8.63 -9.53
N ARG A 6 1.83 -7.55 -9.82
CA ARG A 6 3.15 -7.66 -10.44
C ARG A 6 4.18 -6.82 -9.69
N ILE A 7 5.33 -7.42 -9.42
CA ILE A 7 6.46 -6.70 -8.82
C ILE A 7 6.96 -5.64 -9.79
N ALA A 8 6.99 -4.39 -9.33
CA ALA A 8 7.28 -3.24 -10.18
C ALA A 8 8.63 -3.31 -10.88
N THR A 9 9.67 -3.76 -10.20
CA THR A 9 11.05 -3.81 -10.71
C THR A 9 11.31 -4.97 -11.66
N THR A 10 10.65 -6.11 -11.47
CA THR A 10 10.92 -7.34 -12.23
C THR A 10 9.84 -7.66 -13.27
N GLY A 11 8.68 -7.02 -13.19
CA GLY A 11 7.51 -7.33 -14.04
C GLY A 11 6.89 -8.71 -13.78
N ARG A 12 7.38 -9.45 -12.77
CA ARG A 12 6.87 -10.78 -12.42
C ARG A 12 5.50 -10.66 -11.76
N ALA A 13 4.57 -11.49 -12.21
CA ALA A 13 3.29 -11.65 -11.53
C ALA A 13 3.52 -12.34 -10.17
N TYR A 14 2.75 -11.96 -9.18
CA TYR A 14 2.64 -12.67 -7.92
C TYR A 14 1.17 -12.74 -7.49
N ASP A 15 0.81 -13.85 -6.88
CA ASP A 15 -0.51 -14.05 -6.30
C ASP A 15 -0.35 -14.06 -4.79
N ILE A 16 -1.29 -13.43 -4.10
CA ILE A 16 -1.40 -13.48 -2.64
C ILE A 16 -2.74 -14.08 -2.31
N ASP A 17 -2.71 -15.19 -1.59
CA ASP A 17 -3.90 -15.83 -1.06
C ASP A 17 -4.09 -15.47 0.41
N PHE A 18 -5.31 -15.10 0.74
CA PHE A 18 -5.71 -14.80 2.11
C PHE A 18 -6.63 -15.86 2.67
N ALA A 19 -6.35 -16.26 3.90
CA ALA A 19 -7.20 -17.15 4.69
C ALA A 19 -7.73 -16.46 5.94
N ASP A 20 -8.72 -17.09 6.58
CA ASP A 20 -9.29 -16.62 7.85
C ASP A 20 -9.75 -15.16 7.79
N VAL A 21 -10.40 -14.73 6.72
CA VAL A 21 -10.84 -13.35 6.55
C VAL A 21 -12.04 -13.06 7.43
N LEU A 22 -11.85 -12.17 8.39
CA LEU A 22 -12.92 -11.62 9.23
C LEU A 22 -13.02 -10.11 8.95
N SER A 23 -14.18 -9.65 8.50
CA SER A 23 -14.43 -8.23 8.34
C SER A 23 -15.71 -7.79 9.02
N THR A 24 -15.71 -6.59 9.57
CA THR A 24 -16.90 -5.96 10.15
C THR A 24 -16.90 -4.47 9.86
N SER A 25 -18.08 -3.91 9.74
CA SER A 25 -18.27 -2.47 9.60
C SER A 25 -19.53 -2.06 10.36
N ILE A 26 -19.42 -1.00 11.12
CA ILE A 26 -20.52 -0.40 11.87
C ILE A 26 -20.67 1.03 11.37
N SER A 27 -21.90 1.42 11.02
CA SER A 27 -22.23 2.77 10.62
C SER A 27 -23.29 3.33 11.55
N TYR A 28 -23.13 4.58 11.94
CA TYR A 28 -24.13 5.38 12.64
C TYR A 28 -24.43 6.62 11.84
N GLN A 29 -25.71 6.83 11.55
CA GLN A 29 -26.20 7.97 10.77
C GLN A 29 -27.22 8.74 11.57
N GLN A 30 -27.08 10.05 11.55
CA GLN A 30 -28.04 10.99 12.14
C GLN A 30 -28.11 12.24 11.27
N ASP A 31 -29.35 12.61 10.90
CA ASP A 31 -29.61 13.77 10.04
C ASP A 31 -28.67 13.81 8.82
N ASN A 32 -27.79 14.79 8.78
CA ASN A 32 -26.90 15.09 7.66
C ASN A 32 -25.51 14.48 7.81
N TRP A 33 -25.23 13.68 8.84
CA TRP A 33 -23.91 13.12 9.03
C TRP A 33 -23.92 11.62 9.32
N GLN A 34 -22.86 10.98 8.96
CA GLN A 34 -22.61 9.56 9.16
C GLN A 34 -21.18 9.33 9.69
N LEU A 35 -21.08 8.46 10.68
CA LEU A 35 -19.81 7.87 11.11
C LEU A 35 -19.77 6.40 10.70
N ARG A 36 -18.58 5.94 10.30
CA ARG A 36 -18.35 4.53 9.96
C ARG A 36 -17.05 4.07 10.61
N ALA A 37 -17.09 2.93 11.30
CA ALA A 37 -15.91 2.22 11.75
C ALA A 37 -15.82 0.88 11.02
N SER A 38 -14.64 0.51 10.58
CA SER A 38 -14.37 -0.73 9.84
C SER A 38 -13.17 -1.45 10.43
N PHE A 39 -13.24 -2.76 10.46
CA PHE A 39 -12.16 -3.64 10.88
C PHE A 39 -12.06 -4.81 9.91
N LEU A 40 -10.84 -5.22 9.60
CA LEU A 40 -10.55 -6.44 8.85
C LEU A 40 -9.34 -7.12 9.51
N ASP A 41 -9.45 -8.42 9.70
CA ASP A 41 -8.37 -9.32 10.14
C ASP A 41 -8.26 -10.45 9.15
N THR A 42 -7.04 -10.76 8.72
CA THR A 42 -6.78 -11.84 7.78
C THR A 42 -5.38 -12.40 7.97
N LYS A 43 -5.14 -13.57 7.41
CA LYS A 43 -3.81 -14.20 7.34
C LYS A 43 -3.41 -14.44 5.91
N ILE A 44 -2.13 -14.30 5.62
CA ILE A 44 -1.57 -14.71 4.34
C ILE A 44 -1.44 -16.23 4.36
N SER A 45 -2.05 -16.91 3.41
CA SER A 45 -2.00 -18.39 3.31
C SER A 45 -1.01 -18.87 2.27
N ASP A 46 -0.87 -18.14 1.17
CA ASP A 46 0.12 -18.42 0.13
C ASP A 46 0.59 -17.15 -0.55
N PHE A 47 1.80 -17.18 -1.08
CA PHE A 47 2.38 -16.11 -1.86
C PHE A 47 3.28 -16.73 -2.94
N SER A 48 2.84 -16.64 -4.17
CA SER A 48 3.57 -17.25 -5.28
C SER A 48 4.80 -16.44 -5.68
N ALA A 49 5.89 -17.13 -5.81
CA ALA A 49 6.96 -16.99 -6.75
C ALA A 49 8.29 -16.38 -6.31
N SER A 50 8.48 -15.08 -6.15
CA SER A 50 9.86 -14.55 -6.18
C SER A 50 10.59 -14.60 -4.85
N LEU A 51 9.88 -14.63 -3.74
CA LEU A 51 10.48 -14.72 -2.41
C LEU A 51 10.99 -16.12 -2.10
N LYS A 52 10.36 -17.15 -2.67
CA LYS A 52 10.87 -18.51 -2.56
C LYS A 52 12.28 -18.65 -3.11
N SER A 53 12.62 -17.93 -4.17
CA SER A 53 13.99 -17.93 -4.70
C SER A 53 15.01 -17.29 -3.75
N ILE A 54 14.59 -16.31 -2.94
CA ILE A 54 15.44 -15.72 -1.89
C ILE A 54 15.62 -16.72 -0.75
N ASP A 55 14.52 -17.36 -0.31
CA ASP A 55 14.56 -18.40 0.71
C ASP A 55 15.45 -19.58 0.29
N ASP A 56 15.27 -20.07 -0.92
CA ASP A 56 16.11 -21.15 -1.49
C ASP A 56 17.58 -20.72 -1.56
N ALA A 57 17.89 -19.49 -1.91
CA ALA A 57 19.24 -18.98 -1.97
C ALA A 57 19.89 -18.85 -0.56
N ILE A 58 19.12 -18.41 0.44
CA ILE A 58 19.57 -18.38 1.84
C ILE A 58 19.83 -19.79 2.35
N ALA A 59 19.00 -20.75 1.99
CA ALA A 59 19.11 -22.15 2.39
C ALA A 59 20.39 -22.86 1.87
N LEU A 60 21.07 -22.29 0.88
CA LEU A 60 22.37 -22.81 0.40
C LEU A 60 23.48 -22.64 1.44
N PHE A 61 23.33 -21.76 2.41
CA PHE A 61 24.31 -21.49 3.43
C PHE A 61 23.91 -22.13 4.77
N PRO A 62 24.74 -23.01 5.34
CA PRO A 62 24.41 -23.62 6.63
C PRO A 62 24.39 -22.58 7.75
N PRO A 63 23.49 -22.70 8.75
CA PRO A 63 23.38 -21.78 9.86
C PRO A 63 24.67 -21.59 10.67
N SER A 64 25.57 -22.57 10.66
CA SER A 64 26.90 -22.48 11.29
C SER A 64 27.81 -21.45 10.61
N ILE A 65 27.58 -21.15 9.34
CA ILE A 65 28.32 -20.14 8.56
C ILE A 65 27.56 -18.81 8.56
N TRP A 66 26.23 -18.86 8.40
CA TRP A 66 25.38 -17.68 8.34
C TRP A 66 24.20 -17.78 9.33
N PRO A 67 24.45 -17.53 10.64
CA PRO A 67 23.38 -17.51 11.64
C PRO A 67 22.28 -16.49 11.31
N GLY A 68 22.64 -15.30 10.85
CA GLY A 68 21.69 -14.26 10.45
C GLY A 68 20.76 -14.62 9.28
N GLY A 69 21.11 -15.65 8.51
CA GLY A 69 20.26 -16.18 7.45
C GLY A 69 18.95 -16.77 7.96
N LEU A 70 18.92 -17.33 9.17
CA LEU A 70 17.69 -17.83 9.79
C LEU A 70 16.73 -16.68 10.16
N GLU A 71 17.25 -15.61 10.74
CA GLU A 71 16.46 -14.42 11.06
C GLU A 71 15.90 -13.78 9.79
N LEU A 72 16.72 -13.74 8.74
CA LEU A 72 16.31 -13.21 7.45
C LEU A 72 15.20 -14.03 6.82
N ARG A 73 15.28 -15.36 6.88
CA ARG A 73 14.22 -16.26 6.42
C ARG A 73 12.91 -16.02 7.16
N ASP A 74 12.94 -15.88 8.49
CA ASP A 74 11.75 -15.62 9.31
C ASP A 74 11.11 -14.27 8.94
N ARG A 75 11.90 -13.25 8.62
CA ARG A 75 11.42 -11.95 8.15
C ARG A 75 10.71 -12.03 6.79
N PHE A 76 11.16 -12.91 5.91
CA PHE A 76 10.56 -13.11 4.59
C PHE A 76 9.43 -14.16 4.60
N ASP A 77 9.32 -14.95 5.68
CA ASP A 77 8.20 -15.87 5.83
C ASP A 77 6.90 -15.10 6.03
N PHE A 78 5.92 -15.43 5.21
CA PHE A 78 4.62 -14.77 5.16
C PHE A 78 3.48 -15.71 5.58
N VAL A 79 3.73 -17.03 5.60
CA VAL A 79 2.68 -18.01 5.86
C VAL A 79 2.16 -17.88 7.29
N GLY A 80 0.86 -17.63 7.40
CA GLY A 80 0.20 -17.44 8.68
C GLY A 80 0.38 -16.05 9.32
N LYS A 81 1.18 -15.14 8.71
CA LYS A 81 1.31 -13.76 9.19
C LYS A 81 -0.02 -13.02 9.06
N LYS A 82 -0.38 -12.29 10.11
CA LYS A 82 -1.62 -11.52 10.16
C LYS A 82 -1.48 -10.17 9.51
N GLN A 83 -2.58 -9.77 8.90
CA GLN A 83 -2.79 -8.40 8.43
C GLN A 83 -4.10 -7.88 8.99
N GLN A 84 -4.07 -6.67 9.51
CA GLN A 84 -5.21 -6.01 10.11
C GLN A 84 -5.39 -4.63 9.51
N PHE A 85 -6.63 -4.29 9.22
CA PHE A 85 -7.02 -2.96 8.79
C PHE A 85 -8.05 -2.39 9.76
N TYR A 86 -7.85 -1.13 10.12
CA TYR A 86 -8.79 -0.32 10.91
C TYR A 86 -9.12 0.92 10.12
N GLY A 87 -10.40 1.23 9.98
CA GLY A 87 -10.88 2.41 9.28
C GLY A 87 -11.87 3.20 10.12
N LEU A 88 -11.77 4.53 10.06
CA LEU A 88 -12.75 5.45 10.61
C LEU A 88 -13.11 6.48 9.54
N GLY A 89 -14.39 6.51 9.18
CA GLY A 89 -14.95 7.41 8.16
C GLY A 89 -15.96 8.37 8.75
N TYR A 90 -16.02 9.55 8.18
CA TYR A 90 -17.02 10.59 8.45
C TYR A 90 -17.55 11.14 7.14
N GLN A 91 -18.85 11.32 7.08
CA GLN A 91 -19.54 12.01 5.99
C GLN A 91 -20.53 13.00 6.55
N TYR A 92 -20.61 14.19 5.92
CA TYR A 92 -21.63 15.20 6.13
C TYR A 92 -22.17 15.64 4.78
N ASP A 93 -23.51 15.70 4.67
CA ASP A 93 -24.20 16.12 3.45
C ASP A 93 -25.45 16.92 3.84
N ASN A 94 -25.50 18.17 3.43
CA ASN A 94 -26.64 19.08 3.67
C ASN A 94 -27.19 19.67 2.38
N ASP A 95 -27.12 18.92 1.26
CA ASP A 95 -27.54 19.32 -0.09
C ASP A 95 -26.69 20.44 -0.74
N LEU A 96 -25.96 21.23 0.04
CA LEU A 96 -25.07 22.29 -0.44
C LEU A 96 -23.59 21.88 -0.28
N TRP A 97 -23.26 21.27 0.86
CA TRP A 97 -21.91 20.84 1.19
C TRP A 97 -21.87 19.34 1.40
N LEU A 98 -20.95 18.68 0.69
CA LEU A 98 -20.59 17.29 0.91
C LEU A 98 -19.17 17.24 1.48
N ILE A 99 -19.03 16.81 2.74
CA ILE A 99 -17.73 16.62 3.36
C ILE A 99 -17.56 15.13 3.62
N GLN A 100 -16.43 14.57 3.17
CA GLN A 100 -16.09 13.18 3.39
C GLN A 100 -14.66 13.10 3.89
N SER A 101 -14.43 12.28 4.90
CA SER A 101 -13.08 11.99 5.36
C SER A 101 -12.97 10.55 5.84
N GLU A 102 -11.79 9.98 5.67
CA GLU A 102 -11.49 8.66 6.19
C GLU A 102 -10.03 8.62 6.63
N VAL A 103 -9.77 7.91 7.73
CA VAL A 103 -8.44 7.52 8.15
C VAL A 103 -8.39 6.00 8.27
N GLY A 104 -7.35 5.40 7.73
CA GLY A 104 -7.12 3.96 7.75
C GLY A 104 -5.75 3.64 8.30
N PHE A 105 -5.65 2.54 9.03
CA PHE A 105 -4.42 2.00 9.58
C PHE A 105 -4.29 0.55 9.12
N ILE A 106 -3.13 0.22 8.57
CA ILE A 106 -2.73 -1.15 8.26
C ILE A 106 -1.67 -1.55 9.27
N ASN A 107 -1.87 -2.71 9.90
CA ASN A 107 -0.90 -3.34 10.78
C ASN A 107 -0.60 -4.74 10.22
N SER A 108 0.67 -5.01 9.95
CA SER A 108 1.12 -6.26 9.35
C SER A 108 2.20 -6.91 10.22
N GLU A 109 2.09 -8.21 10.43
CA GLU A 109 3.16 -9.01 11.04
C GLU A 109 4.26 -9.37 10.04
N TRP A 110 4.04 -9.09 8.75
CA TRP A 110 4.99 -9.35 7.70
C TRP A 110 5.84 -8.11 7.38
N ASP A 111 7.15 -8.23 7.48
CA ASP A 111 8.09 -7.11 7.31
C ASP A 111 8.10 -6.51 5.90
N LEU A 112 7.73 -7.29 4.88
CA LEU A 112 7.66 -6.79 3.50
C LEU A 112 6.43 -5.93 3.25
N GLU A 113 5.38 -6.09 4.04
CA GLU A 113 4.24 -5.19 4.03
C GLU A 113 4.25 -4.32 5.27
N ARG A 114 4.55 -3.05 5.07
CA ARG A 114 4.74 -2.13 6.18
C ARG A 114 3.42 -1.70 6.77
N ASP A 115 3.42 -1.57 8.09
CA ASP A 115 2.38 -0.81 8.76
C ASP A 115 2.29 0.58 8.13
N ALA A 116 1.08 1.02 7.86
CA ALA A 116 0.85 2.29 7.20
C ALA A 116 -0.36 3.02 7.79
N VAL A 117 -0.35 4.32 7.70
CA VAL A 117 -1.51 5.16 7.91
C VAL A 117 -1.82 5.89 6.61
N SER A 118 -3.10 5.88 6.26
CA SER A 118 -3.63 6.62 5.13
C SER A 118 -4.85 7.43 5.54
N GLY A 119 -5.15 8.48 4.80
CA GLY A 119 -6.38 9.22 5.04
C GLY A 119 -6.63 10.25 3.97
N TYR A 120 -7.87 10.70 3.91
CA TYR A 120 -8.26 11.82 3.06
C TYR A 120 -9.34 12.68 3.70
N ILE A 121 -9.43 13.91 3.24
CA ILE A 121 -10.57 14.79 3.42
C ILE A 121 -10.97 15.35 2.06
N SER A 122 -12.25 15.28 1.75
CA SER A 122 -12.85 15.80 0.54
C SER A 122 -13.97 16.76 0.89
N VAL A 123 -13.99 17.91 0.22
CA VAL A 123 -15.06 18.91 0.36
C VAL A 123 -15.66 19.14 -1.02
N GLY A 124 -16.95 18.91 -1.12
CA GLY A 124 -17.77 19.16 -2.31
C GLY A 124 -18.74 20.33 -2.08
N TYR A 125 -18.90 21.16 -3.09
CA TYR A 125 -19.92 22.20 -3.16
C TYR A 125 -20.92 21.84 -4.24
N GLN A 126 -22.19 21.65 -3.85
CA GLN A 126 -23.24 21.13 -4.71
C GLN A 126 -24.12 22.28 -5.23
N LEU A 127 -24.28 22.38 -6.55
CA LEU A 127 -25.11 23.35 -7.26
C LEU A 127 -25.99 22.57 -8.21
N GLU A 128 -27.27 22.40 -7.90
CA GLU A 128 -28.22 21.67 -8.75
C GLU A 128 -27.60 20.40 -9.38
N ASP A 129 -27.23 20.48 -10.66
CA ASP A 129 -26.66 19.35 -11.42
C ASP A 129 -25.12 19.27 -11.36
N LEU A 130 -24.44 20.22 -10.72
CA LEU A 130 -22.99 20.34 -10.74
C LEU A 130 -22.41 20.34 -9.32
N THR A 131 -21.46 19.48 -9.06
CA THR A 131 -20.70 19.46 -7.80
C THR A 131 -19.22 19.71 -8.08
N TYR A 132 -18.67 20.77 -7.52
CA TYR A 132 -17.22 20.97 -7.46
C TYR A 132 -16.67 20.31 -6.21
N PHE A 133 -15.48 19.71 -6.30
CA PHE A 133 -14.85 19.12 -5.13
C PHE A 133 -13.34 19.34 -5.10
N ALA A 134 -12.81 19.35 -3.89
CA ALA A 134 -11.39 19.31 -3.62
C ALA A 134 -11.10 18.20 -2.59
N THR A 135 -10.03 17.45 -2.80
CA THR A 135 -9.63 16.36 -1.90
C THR A 135 -8.14 16.48 -1.58
N LEU A 136 -7.80 16.37 -0.31
CA LEU A 136 -6.43 16.19 0.16
C LEU A 136 -6.31 14.77 0.72
N SER A 137 -5.32 14.02 0.25
CA SER A 137 -5.04 12.67 0.73
C SER A 137 -3.56 12.46 1.01
N ALA A 138 -3.27 11.53 1.91
CA ALA A 138 -1.92 11.15 2.26
C ALA A 138 -1.85 9.67 2.62
N VAL A 139 -0.72 9.06 2.33
CA VAL A 139 -0.35 7.73 2.81
C VAL A 139 1.12 7.74 3.20
N LYS A 140 1.45 7.12 4.34
CA LYS A 140 2.81 6.96 4.82
C LYS A 140 2.97 5.70 5.66
N PRO A 141 4.14 5.05 5.64
CA PRO A 141 4.45 3.96 6.56
C PRO A 141 4.58 4.50 7.99
N THR A 142 4.23 3.67 8.96
CA THR A 142 4.38 3.95 10.39
C THR A 142 5.59 3.22 10.99
N LYS A 143 5.96 2.06 10.45
CA LYS A 143 7.24 1.40 10.76
C LYS A 143 8.33 1.97 9.85
N ASN A 144 9.35 2.58 10.45
CA ASN A 144 10.53 3.11 9.77
C ASN A 144 11.72 2.15 9.93
N ASN A 145 12.58 2.10 8.89
CA ASN A 145 13.93 1.53 8.92
C ASN A 145 14.00 0.05 9.31
N LEU A 146 13.41 -0.81 8.49
CA LEU A 146 13.82 -2.20 8.50
C LEU A 146 15.27 -2.28 8.03
N SER A 147 16.11 -3.00 8.78
CA SER A 147 17.51 -3.19 8.43
C SER A 147 17.65 -4.01 7.14
N ASP A 148 18.41 -3.53 6.18
CA ASP A 148 18.85 -4.27 4.98
C ASP A 148 20.05 -5.17 5.26
N SER A 149 20.43 -5.29 6.53
CA SER A 149 21.53 -6.15 6.98
C SER A 149 21.24 -7.61 6.68
N VAL A 150 22.25 -8.30 6.20
CA VAL A 150 22.25 -9.77 6.06
C VAL A 150 22.34 -10.49 7.42
N GLY A 151 22.43 -9.75 8.53
CA GLY A 151 22.59 -10.30 9.86
C GLY A 151 23.99 -10.83 10.15
N GLU A 152 24.11 -11.65 11.18
CA GLU A 152 25.39 -12.18 11.65
C GLU A 152 25.97 -13.21 10.67
N ILE A 153 27.28 -13.08 10.38
CA ILE A 153 28.09 -14.06 9.64
C ILE A 153 29.17 -14.54 10.58
N SER A 154 29.39 -15.87 10.65
CA SER A 154 30.42 -16.46 11.50
C SER A 154 31.82 -15.93 11.18
N ALA A 155 32.57 -15.57 12.21
CA ALA A 155 33.93 -15.02 12.07
C ALA A 155 34.90 -15.92 11.34
N GLY A 156 34.66 -17.24 11.33
CA GLY A 156 35.45 -18.24 10.61
C GLY A 156 35.00 -18.53 9.18
N ALA A 157 34.02 -17.80 8.66
CA ALA A 157 33.53 -18.02 7.30
C ALA A 157 34.60 -17.64 6.26
N PRO A 158 34.74 -18.42 5.18
CA PRO A 158 35.65 -18.07 4.08
C PRO A 158 35.30 -16.73 3.45
N VAL A 159 36.30 -15.94 3.07
CA VAL A 159 36.09 -14.58 2.50
C VAL A 159 35.18 -14.60 1.29
N ALA A 160 35.26 -15.59 0.42
CA ALA A 160 34.39 -15.74 -0.73
C ALA A 160 32.92 -15.97 -0.34
N VAL A 161 32.69 -16.70 0.76
CA VAL A 161 31.33 -16.93 1.30
C VAL A 161 30.76 -15.66 1.93
N VAL A 162 31.58 -14.93 2.69
CA VAL A 162 31.22 -13.64 3.25
C VAL A 162 30.80 -12.67 2.14
N ALA A 163 31.59 -12.57 1.08
CA ALA A 163 31.27 -11.71 -0.07
C ALA A 163 29.96 -12.14 -0.77
N ALA A 164 29.74 -13.45 -0.93
CA ALA A 164 28.50 -13.97 -1.50
C ALA A 164 27.29 -13.61 -0.63
N ILE A 165 27.36 -13.78 0.69
CA ILE A 165 26.28 -13.41 1.61
C ILE A 165 26.03 -11.90 1.58
N GLN A 166 27.07 -11.08 1.60
CA GLN A 166 26.92 -9.63 1.54
C GLN A 166 26.28 -9.14 0.24
N SER A 167 26.41 -9.91 -0.86
CA SER A 167 25.75 -9.58 -2.12
C SER A 167 24.21 -9.65 -2.06
N PHE A 168 23.63 -10.23 -1.01
CA PHE A 168 22.18 -10.21 -0.77
C PHE A 168 21.67 -8.86 -0.23
N SER A 169 22.52 -8.03 0.37
CA SER A 169 22.10 -6.74 0.96
C SER A 169 21.29 -5.86 -0.01
N PRO A 170 21.71 -5.64 -1.25
CA PRO A 170 20.89 -4.89 -2.21
C PRO A 170 19.53 -5.53 -2.49
N LEU A 171 19.47 -6.85 -2.61
CA LEU A 171 18.23 -7.57 -2.86
C LEU A 171 17.26 -7.46 -1.68
N ILE A 172 17.78 -7.56 -0.45
CA ILE A 172 17.00 -7.38 0.78
C ILE A 172 16.46 -5.96 0.82
N ARG A 173 17.31 -4.96 0.59
CA ARG A 173 16.89 -3.56 0.55
C ARG A 173 15.79 -3.33 -0.49
N ASP A 174 16.00 -3.78 -1.71
CA ASP A 174 15.02 -3.64 -2.78
C ASP A 174 13.68 -4.30 -2.42
N ALA A 175 13.72 -5.49 -1.81
CA ALA A 175 12.50 -6.16 -1.34
C ALA A 175 11.78 -5.39 -0.24
N LEU A 176 12.51 -4.82 0.72
CA LEU A 176 11.96 -4.04 1.83
C LEU A 176 11.45 -2.65 1.41
N GLU A 177 12.03 -2.06 0.36
CA GLU A 177 11.66 -0.73 -0.13
C GLU A 177 10.50 -0.76 -1.12
N GLN A 178 10.27 -1.87 -1.82
CA GLN A 178 9.27 -1.99 -2.89
C GLN A 178 7.85 -1.58 -2.48
N ASN A 179 7.49 -1.78 -1.22
CA ASN A 179 6.13 -1.54 -0.70
C ASN A 179 6.05 -0.30 0.19
N VAL A 180 7.05 0.57 0.17
CA VAL A 180 7.07 1.80 0.96
C VAL A 180 6.30 2.90 0.24
N ILE A 181 5.00 3.01 0.49
CA ILE A 181 4.18 4.07 -0.11
C ILE A 181 4.28 5.33 0.74
N LYS A 182 4.76 6.44 0.15
CA LYS A 182 4.83 7.77 0.76
C LYS A 182 4.35 8.81 -0.22
N GLN A 183 3.08 9.14 -0.17
CA GLN A 183 2.46 10.02 -1.15
C GLN A 183 1.50 10.99 -0.49
N HIS A 184 1.47 12.22 -1.01
CA HIS A 184 0.43 13.21 -0.76
C HIS A 184 -0.21 13.58 -2.09
N THR A 185 -1.53 13.67 -2.12
CA THR A 185 -2.25 14.03 -3.35
C THR A 185 -3.23 15.14 -3.05
N LEU A 186 -3.24 16.16 -3.91
CA LEU A 186 -4.24 17.20 -3.97
C LEU A 186 -5.04 17.01 -5.25
N SER A 187 -6.35 16.86 -5.11
CA SER A 187 -7.27 16.63 -6.23
C SER A 187 -8.28 17.74 -6.32
N PHE A 188 -8.61 18.17 -7.53
CA PHE A 188 -9.72 19.07 -7.83
C PHE A 188 -10.56 18.46 -8.93
N GLY A 189 -11.86 18.65 -8.85
CA GLY A 189 -12.72 18.14 -9.90
C GLY A 189 -14.13 18.70 -9.88
N ALA A 190 -14.88 18.27 -10.89
CA ALA A 190 -16.30 18.55 -11.02
C ALA A 190 -17.04 17.27 -11.43
N LYS A 191 -18.19 17.07 -10.84
CA LYS A 191 -19.18 16.05 -11.19
C LYS A 191 -20.40 16.75 -11.75
N TRP A 192 -20.82 16.37 -12.94
CA TRP A 192 -21.95 16.98 -13.63
C TRP A 192 -23.01 15.92 -13.96
N MET A 193 -24.20 16.10 -13.46
CA MET A 193 -25.37 15.29 -13.80
C MET A 193 -26.00 15.83 -15.10
N LEU A 194 -25.59 15.21 -16.22
CA LEU A 194 -26.06 15.59 -17.55
C LEU A 194 -27.53 15.19 -17.78
N SER A 195 -27.97 14.11 -17.14
CA SER A 195 -29.35 13.64 -17.07
C SER A 195 -29.52 12.73 -15.85
N PRO A 196 -30.73 12.33 -15.47
CA PRO A 196 -30.94 11.36 -14.38
C PRO A 196 -30.20 10.03 -14.53
N SER A 197 -29.83 9.69 -15.77
CA SER A 197 -29.11 8.45 -16.08
C SER A 197 -27.66 8.63 -16.53
N LEU A 198 -27.16 9.88 -16.67
CA LEU A 198 -25.82 10.14 -17.19
C LEU A 198 -25.09 11.17 -16.31
N VAL A 199 -23.96 10.77 -15.78
CA VAL A 199 -23.06 11.61 -14.97
C VAL A 199 -21.68 11.65 -15.60
N ALA A 200 -21.15 12.85 -15.80
CA ALA A 200 -19.75 13.09 -16.16
C ALA A 200 -18.95 13.53 -14.92
N LYS A 201 -17.74 13.03 -14.77
CA LYS A 201 -16.80 13.48 -13.73
C LYS A 201 -15.46 13.81 -14.36
N PHE A 202 -14.97 15.02 -14.13
CA PHE A 202 -13.60 15.44 -14.44
C PHE A 202 -12.80 15.58 -13.15
N GLN A 203 -11.54 15.14 -13.15
CA GLN A 203 -10.66 15.26 -12.00
C GLN A 203 -9.21 15.50 -12.44
N LEU A 204 -8.53 16.37 -11.72
CA LEU A 204 -7.11 16.65 -11.83
C LEU A 204 -6.47 16.31 -10.49
N ASP A 205 -5.50 15.41 -10.49
CA ASP A 205 -4.73 14.98 -9.34
C ASP A 205 -3.28 15.47 -9.47
N TYR A 206 -2.79 16.11 -8.41
CA TYR A 206 -1.40 16.47 -8.26
C TYR A 206 -0.82 15.69 -7.07
N SER A 207 0.06 14.75 -7.37
CA SER A 207 0.67 13.85 -6.39
C SER A 207 2.13 14.15 -6.20
N ALA A 208 2.54 14.30 -4.94
CA ALA A 208 3.92 14.40 -4.53
C ALA A 208 4.35 13.11 -3.83
N ILE A 209 5.36 12.45 -4.38
CA ILE A 209 5.97 11.23 -3.84
C ILE A 209 7.22 11.67 -3.06
N SER A 210 7.32 11.24 -1.81
CA SER A 210 8.46 11.58 -0.95
C SER A 210 9.68 10.74 -1.28
N GLU A 211 10.87 11.22 -0.93
CA GLU A 211 12.12 10.47 -1.03
C GLU A 211 12.01 9.11 -0.34
N ASN A 212 12.61 8.09 -0.94
CA ASN A 212 12.56 6.69 -0.48
C ASN A 212 11.12 6.16 -0.30
N GLY A 213 10.21 6.61 -1.16
CA GLY A 213 8.83 6.15 -1.21
C GLY A 213 8.40 5.84 -2.63
N HIS A 214 7.39 5.00 -2.74
CA HIS A 214 6.71 4.69 -3.99
C HIS A 214 5.33 5.35 -4.02
N ALA A 215 4.79 5.48 -5.24
CA ALA A 215 3.41 5.87 -5.45
C ALA A 215 2.45 4.69 -5.23
N LEU A 216 1.16 4.98 -5.07
CA LEU A 216 0.09 3.97 -5.12
C LEU A 216 -0.07 3.32 -6.50
N TRP A 217 0.61 3.83 -7.52
CA TRP A 217 0.69 3.27 -8.86
C TRP A 217 2.15 3.01 -9.24
N ARG A 218 2.34 2.20 -10.25
CA ARG A 218 3.66 1.80 -10.72
C ARG A 218 4.41 2.98 -11.35
N VAL A 219 5.62 3.27 -10.84
CA VAL A 219 6.58 4.19 -11.42
C VAL A 219 7.74 3.36 -12.01
N TYR A 220 8.13 3.64 -13.25
CA TYR A 220 9.19 2.90 -13.95
C TYR A 220 10.60 3.45 -13.70
N ASN A 221 10.71 4.60 -13.03
CA ASN A 221 11.97 5.29 -12.79
C ASN A 221 12.48 5.06 -11.36
N GLU A 222 13.75 5.37 -11.13
CA GLU A 222 14.44 5.10 -9.87
C GLU A 222 13.71 5.65 -8.63
N PRO A 223 13.57 4.85 -7.56
CA PRO A 223 12.71 5.15 -6.41
C PRO A 223 13.25 6.25 -5.47
N ASN A 224 14.42 6.83 -5.74
CA ASN A 224 15.16 7.67 -4.78
C ASN A 224 14.98 9.18 -4.95
N ALA A 225 14.24 9.64 -5.95
CA ALA A 225 14.01 11.07 -6.17
C ALA A 225 12.59 11.48 -5.73
N ARG A 226 12.46 12.69 -5.19
CA ARG A 226 11.14 13.31 -5.05
C ARG A 226 10.54 13.47 -6.43
N GLU A 227 9.39 12.90 -6.64
CA GLU A 227 8.67 13.00 -7.90
C GLU A 227 7.31 13.67 -7.69
N THR A 228 6.88 14.40 -8.69
CA THR A 228 5.53 14.91 -8.78
C THR A 228 4.86 14.38 -10.03
N VAL A 229 3.64 13.92 -9.89
CA VAL A 229 2.87 13.37 -11.00
C VAL A 229 1.52 14.08 -11.06
N THR A 230 1.14 14.49 -12.26
CA THR A 230 -0.18 15.05 -12.53
C THR A 230 -0.98 14.06 -13.36
N VAL A 231 -2.16 13.72 -12.89
CA VAL A 231 -3.10 12.82 -13.59
C VAL A 231 -4.39 13.58 -13.88
N THR A 232 -4.85 13.49 -15.11
CA THR A 232 -6.15 14.01 -15.52
C THR A 232 -7.05 12.84 -15.86
N SER A 233 -8.25 12.80 -15.32
CA SER A 233 -9.23 11.75 -15.58
C SER A 233 -10.59 12.31 -15.97
N LEU A 234 -11.25 11.61 -16.89
CA LEU A 234 -12.62 11.84 -17.30
C LEU A 234 -13.39 10.52 -17.20
N ASN A 235 -14.48 10.53 -16.45
CA ASN A 235 -15.35 9.38 -16.28
C ASN A 235 -16.76 9.73 -16.72
N LEU A 236 -17.40 8.78 -17.40
CA LEU A 236 -18.81 8.84 -17.75
C LEU A 236 -19.51 7.62 -17.13
N ASN A 237 -20.51 7.87 -16.30
CA ASN A 237 -21.35 6.84 -15.72
C ASN A 237 -22.73 6.93 -16.33
N TRP A 238 -23.16 5.85 -16.96
CA TRP A 238 -24.48 5.76 -17.59
C TRP A 238 -25.23 4.55 -17.04
N VAL A 239 -26.46 4.80 -16.59
CA VAL A 239 -27.40 3.79 -16.10
C VAL A 239 -28.52 3.68 -17.12
N PHE A 240 -28.84 2.47 -17.61
CA PHE A 240 -29.87 2.16 -18.59
C PHE A 240 -30.88 1.17 -18.06
#